data_97910bb3c53c8f5f9e934d11b6474788
#
_entry.id   97910bb3c53c8f5f9e934d11b6474788
#
_cell.length_a   1.000
_cell.length_b   1.000
_cell.length_c   1.000
_cell.angle_alpha   90.00
_cell.angle_beta   90.00
_cell.angle_gamma   90.00
#
_symmetry.space_group_name_H-M   'P 1'
#
loop_
_entity.id
_entity.type
_entity.pdbx_description
1 polymer ?
#
loop_
_entity_poly.entity_id
_entity_poly.type
_entity_poly.pdbx_seq_one_letter_code
_entity_poly.pdbx_strand_id
1 'polypeptide(L)'
;MRRFFPAIQDAEFGWRLRQFDLAINKILALAGRREPRDYIDIVALHRSGLTIASLANAAPGKHAGLTPQLVLDEITRNARFSEDELNSVHSLAPIDAVATKRAFLEGVANARDIFSQISLDAAGTVFISANVKFVATTVAADRSTSVIKRPTSAYGALALPPIGQRPTGRGEG
;
A
#
# COMPACT_ATOMS: atom_id res chain seq x y z
N MET A 1 0.43 13.38 -10.48
CA MET A 1 0.15 12.09 -9.82
C MET A 1 -0.09 12.35 -8.33
N ARG A 2 -1.21 11.89 -7.77
CA ARG A 2 -1.51 12.04 -6.34
C ARG A 2 -0.59 11.14 -5.51
N ARG A 3 -0.18 11.60 -4.32
CA ARG A 3 0.66 10.85 -3.38
C ARG A 3 0.25 11.13 -1.94
N PHE A 4 0.45 10.17 -1.07
CA PHE A 4 0.15 10.29 0.36
C PHE A 4 1.31 10.93 1.14
N PHE A 5 2.54 10.76 0.65
CA PHE A 5 3.73 11.23 1.32
C PHE A 5 4.62 12.04 0.36
N PRO A 6 5.36 13.03 0.87
CA PRO A 6 6.38 13.71 0.09
C PRO A 6 7.38 12.70 -0.48
N ALA A 7 7.87 12.95 -1.70
CA ALA A 7 9.00 12.21 -2.22
C ALA A 7 10.23 12.43 -1.33
N ILE A 8 11.12 11.47 -1.31
CA ILE A 8 12.39 11.55 -0.58
C ILE A 8 13.53 11.69 -1.57
N GLN A 9 14.53 12.45 -1.19
CA GLN A 9 15.76 12.54 -1.95
C GLN A 9 16.60 11.32 -1.66
N ASP A 10 17.09 10.69 -2.71
CA ASP A 10 17.97 9.53 -2.67
C ASP A 10 19.27 9.89 -3.38
N ALA A 11 20.42 9.53 -2.81
CA ALA A 11 21.72 9.94 -3.34
C ALA A 11 22.04 9.30 -4.69
N GLU A 12 21.51 8.10 -4.95
CA GLU A 12 21.78 7.33 -6.17
C GLU A 12 20.70 7.57 -7.24
N PHE A 13 19.41 7.58 -6.82
CA PHE A 13 18.28 7.62 -7.75
C PHE A 13 17.57 8.98 -7.82
N GLY A 14 18.09 10.00 -7.12
CA GLY A 14 17.47 11.31 -7.08
C GLY A 14 16.17 11.30 -6.25
N TRP A 15 15.04 11.73 -6.84
CA TRP A 15 13.75 11.75 -6.13
C TRP A 15 13.01 10.42 -6.27
N ARG A 16 12.66 9.78 -5.16
CA ARG A 16 11.87 8.55 -5.14
C ARG A 16 10.63 8.67 -4.28
N LEU A 17 9.62 7.89 -4.61
CA LEU A 17 8.40 7.75 -3.79
C LEU A 17 8.72 6.98 -2.51
N ARG A 18 7.96 7.25 -1.46
CA ARG A 18 7.99 6.42 -0.26
C ARG A 18 7.39 5.04 -0.54
N GLN A 19 7.85 4.05 0.22
CA GLN A 19 7.45 2.65 0.05
C GLN A 19 5.93 2.46 -0.01
N PHE A 20 5.18 3.16 0.84
CA PHE A 20 3.73 3.05 0.83
C PHE A 20 3.10 3.56 -0.48
N ASP A 21 3.58 4.69 -1.00
CA ASP A 21 3.11 5.23 -2.28
C ASP A 21 3.46 4.30 -3.45
N LEU A 22 4.63 3.64 -3.39
CA LEU A 22 5.00 2.60 -4.36
C LEU A 22 4.09 1.38 -4.23
N ALA A 23 3.79 0.93 -3.01
CA ALA A 23 2.90 -0.20 -2.77
C ALA A 23 1.47 0.05 -3.30
N ILE A 24 0.94 1.27 -3.13
CA ILE A 24 -0.36 1.64 -3.73
C ILE A 24 -0.28 1.62 -5.26
N ASN A 25 0.82 2.08 -5.85
CA ASN A 25 0.99 2.01 -7.30
C ASN A 25 1.03 0.55 -7.80
N LYS A 26 1.59 -0.37 -7.01
CA LYS A 26 1.62 -1.81 -7.31
C LYS A 26 0.24 -2.45 -7.27
N ILE A 27 -0.58 -2.16 -6.25
CA ILE A 27 -1.95 -2.71 -6.23
C ILE A 27 -2.81 -2.12 -7.36
N LEU A 28 -2.63 -0.85 -7.70
CA LEU A 28 -3.29 -0.23 -8.86
C LEU A 28 -2.83 -0.85 -10.19
N ALA A 29 -1.55 -1.19 -10.32
CA ALA A 29 -1.02 -1.88 -11.49
C ALA A 29 -1.65 -3.27 -11.64
N LEU A 30 -1.72 -4.06 -10.56
CA LEU A 30 -2.38 -5.38 -10.57
C LEU A 30 -3.89 -5.27 -10.84
N ALA A 31 -4.55 -4.21 -10.35
CA ALA A 31 -5.96 -3.95 -10.69
C ALA A 31 -6.16 -3.61 -12.18
N GLY A 32 -5.18 -2.95 -12.80
CA GLY A 32 -5.27 -2.50 -14.20
C GLY A 32 -4.77 -3.51 -15.23
N ARG A 33 -3.96 -4.49 -14.83
CA ARG A 33 -3.34 -5.46 -15.77
C ARG A 33 -3.02 -6.77 -15.09
N ARG A 34 -2.97 -7.84 -15.90
CA ARG A 34 -2.55 -9.17 -15.48
C ARG A 34 -1.04 -9.33 -15.67
N GLU A 35 -0.26 -9.06 -14.60
CA GLU A 35 1.20 -9.14 -14.62
C GLU A 35 1.70 -9.95 -13.40
N PRO A 36 2.38 -11.12 -13.60
CA PRO A 36 2.81 -11.98 -12.50
C PRO A 36 3.71 -11.26 -11.48
N ARG A 37 4.56 -10.37 -11.95
CA ARG A 37 5.45 -9.60 -11.08
C ARG A 37 4.68 -8.69 -10.12
N ASP A 38 3.65 -7.99 -10.62
CA ASP A 38 2.84 -7.12 -9.75
C ASP A 38 2.09 -7.94 -8.68
N TYR A 39 1.64 -9.16 -9.04
CA TYR A 39 1.03 -10.09 -8.10
C TYR A 39 1.99 -10.54 -6.99
N ILE A 40 3.21 -10.97 -7.35
CA ILE A 40 4.24 -11.40 -6.40
C ILE A 40 4.62 -10.24 -5.48
N ASP A 41 4.80 -9.04 -6.02
CA ASP A 41 5.12 -7.84 -5.24
C ASP A 41 4.01 -7.53 -4.22
N ILE A 42 2.72 -7.65 -4.58
CA ILE A 42 1.60 -7.42 -3.66
C ILE A 42 1.59 -8.45 -2.53
N VAL A 43 1.86 -9.72 -2.82
CA VAL A 43 1.93 -10.75 -1.77
C VAL A 43 3.11 -10.51 -0.84
N ALA A 44 4.27 -10.12 -1.37
CA ALA A 44 5.44 -9.78 -0.56
C ALA A 44 5.17 -8.55 0.34
N LEU A 45 4.54 -7.52 -0.19
CA LEU A 45 4.11 -6.35 0.58
C LEU A 45 3.12 -6.72 1.68
N HIS A 46 2.13 -7.57 1.37
CA HIS A 46 1.17 -8.06 2.35
C HIS A 46 1.84 -8.78 3.51
N ARG A 47 2.77 -9.69 3.22
CA ARG A 47 3.57 -10.41 4.23
C ARG A 47 4.47 -9.49 5.04
N SER A 48 4.90 -8.37 4.50
CA SER A 48 5.70 -7.36 5.21
C SER A 48 4.88 -6.42 6.10
N GLY A 49 3.55 -6.59 6.16
CA GLY A 49 2.65 -5.77 6.97
C GLY A 49 1.93 -4.65 6.22
N LEU A 50 2.24 -4.43 4.93
CA LEU A 50 1.45 -3.55 4.06
C LEU A 50 0.28 -4.35 3.49
N THR A 51 -0.75 -4.55 4.29
CA THR A 51 -1.84 -5.48 3.99
C THR A 51 -2.62 -5.10 2.72
N ILE A 52 -3.17 -6.11 2.02
CA ILE A 52 -4.05 -5.89 0.86
C ILE A 52 -5.21 -4.96 1.23
N ALA A 53 -5.77 -5.09 2.44
CA ALA A 53 -6.83 -4.21 2.92
C ALA A 53 -6.39 -2.74 2.97
N SER A 54 -5.21 -2.46 3.56
CA SER A 54 -4.69 -1.09 3.65
C SER A 54 -4.40 -0.49 2.28
N LEU A 55 -3.83 -1.27 1.37
CA LEU A 55 -3.50 -0.82 0.01
C LEU A 55 -4.75 -0.60 -0.83
N ALA A 56 -5.72 -1.53 -0.79
CA ALA A 56 -6.99 -1.41 -1.51
C ALA A 56 -7.83 -0.24 -0.98
N ASN A 57 -7.83 0.00 0.35
CA ASN A 57 -8.50 1.16 0.94
C ASN A 57 -7.88 2.49 0.49
N ALA A 58 -6.57 2.55 0.34
CA ALA A 58 -5.87 3.77 -0.06
C ALA A 58 -5.93 4.05 -1.57
N ALA A 59 -6.07 3.03 -2.41
CA ALA A 59 -6.01 3.13 -3.87
C ALA A 59 -6.98 4.17 -4.48
N PRO A 60 -8.25 4.28 -4.05
CA PRO A 60 -9.17 5.32 -4.51
C PRO A 60 -8.67 6.74 -4.32
N GLY A 61 -7.82 6.98 -3.32
CA GLY A 61 -7.20 8.28 -3.09
C GLY A 61 -6.28 8.72 -4.22
N LYS A 62 -5.65 7.80 -4.93
CA LYS A 62 -4.80 8.09 -6.10
C LYS A 62 -5.56 8.08 -7.42
N HIS A 63 -6.61 7.28 -7.52
CA HIS A 63 -7.38 7.10 -8.76
C HIS A 63 -8.86 7.30 -8.49
N ALA A 64 -9.38 8.46 -8.89
CA ALA A 64 -10.80 8.78 -8.77
C ALA A 64 -11.65 7.79 -9.59
N GLY A 65 -12.79 7.39 -9.06
CA GLY A 65 -13.69 6.42 -9.70
C GLY A 65 -13.49 4.97 -9.26
N LEU A 66 -12.45 4.67 -8.48
CA LEU A 66 -12.30 3.38 -7.82
C LEU A 66 -12.96 3.38 -6.45
N THR A 67 -13.40 2.20 -6.02
CA THR A 67 -13.75 1.90 -4.63
C THR A 67 -12.82 0.80 -4.10
N PRO A 68 -12.64 0.67 -2.77
CA PRO A 68 -11.84 -0.42 -2.22
C PRO A 68 -12.32 -1.80 -2.69
N GLN A 69 -13.63 -2.01 -2.78
CA GLN A 69 -14.24 -3.25 -3.26
C GLN A 69 -13.91 -3.52 -4.72
N LEU A 70 -14.03 -2.49 -5.58
CA LEU A 70 -13.68 -2.63 -6.99
C LEU A 70 -12.20 -2.98 -7.17
N VAL A 71 -11.31 -2.38 -6.37
CA VAL A 71 -9.88 -2.75 -6.39
C VAL A 71 -9.69 -4.22 -6.04
N LEU A 72 -10.38 -4.74 -4.99
CA LEU A 72 -10.31 -6.17 -4.63
C LEU A 72 -10.83 -7.09 -5.74
N ASP A 73 -11.91 -6.71 -6.41
CA ASP A 73 -12.48 -7.51 -7.49
C ASP A 73 -11.53 -7.56 -8.69
N GLU A 74 -10.96 -6.42 -9.06
CA GLU A 74 -10.01 -6.32 -10.17
C GLU A 74 -8.71 -7.09 -9.91
N ILE A 75 -8.09 -6.94 -8.73
CA ILE A 75 -6.89 -7.72 -8.40
C ILE A 75 -7.18 -9.21 -8.33
N THR A 76 -8.36 -9.61 -7.85
CA THR A 76 -8.76 -11.03 -7.81
C THR A 76 -8.96 -11.59 -9.21
N ARG A 77 -9.54 -10.82 -10.12
CA ARG A 77 -9.70 -11.19 -11.52
C ARG A 77 -8.35 -11.35 -12.22
N ASN A 78 -7.43 -10.43 -12.00
CA ASN A 78 -6.13 -10.39 -12.65
C ASN A 78 -5.09 -11.33 -12.02
N ALA A 79 -5.29 -11.81 -10.78
CA ALA A 79 -4.36 -12.66 -10.04
C ALA A 79 -4.46 -14.16 -10.39
N ARG A 80 -4.97 -14.52 -11.56
CA ARG A 80 -5.12 -15.91 -12.01
C ARG A 80 -3.88 -16.35 -12.78
N PHE A 81 -2.85 -16.75 -12.05
CA PHE A 81 -1.59 -17.23 -12.63
C PHE A 81 -1.41 -18.73 -12.41
N SER A 82 -0.85 -19.42 -13.39
CA SER A 82 -0.34 -20.79 -13.25
C SER A 82 0.97 -20.77 -12.46
N GLU A 83 1.40 -21.95 -12.01
CA GLU A 83 2.69 -22.10 -11.33
C GLU A 83 3.85 -21.75 -12.27
N ASP A 84 3.78 -22.16 -13.52
CA ASP A 84 4.79 -21.89 -14.55
C ASP A 84 4.93 -20.39 -14.81
N GLU A 85 3.82 -19.65 -14.87
CA GLU A 85 3.85 -18.19 -15.03
C GLU A 85 4.52 -17.49 -13.82
N LEU A 86 4.27 -17.96 -12.61
CA LEU A 86 4.91 -17.41 -11.40
C LEU A 86 6.39 -17.76 -11.37
N ASN A 87 6.78 -18.97 -11.72
CA ASN A 87 8.16 -19.42 -11.73
C ASN A 87 8.99 -18.78 -12.87
N SER A 88 8.34 -18.28 -13.93
CA SER A 88 9.03 -17.54 -15.00
C SER A 88 9.50 -16.15 -14.58
N VAL A 89 9.02 -15.62 -13.45
CA VAL A 89 9.42 -14.31 -12.96
C VAL A 89 10.81 -14.37 -12.33
N HIS A 90 11.73 -13.55 -12.82
CA HIS A 90 13.04 -13.41 -12.20
C HIS A 90 12.91 -12.85 -10.77
N SER A 91 13.20 -13.71 -9.80
CA SER A 91 13.12 -13.39 -8.37
C SER A 91 14.45 -13.73 -7.69
N LEU A 92 14.79 -12.99 -6.62
CA LEU A 92 15.98 -13.24 -5.80
C LEU A 92 15.91 -14.55 -5.02
N ALA A 93 14.70 -15.08 -4.80
CA ALA A 93 14.47 -16.36 -4.13
C ALA A 93 13.40 -17.17 -4.89
N PRO A 94 13.42 -18.51 -4.79
CA PRO A 94 12.37 -19.34 -5.36
C PRO A 94 10.98 -18.93 -4.88
N ILE A 95 10.00 -18.93 -5.80
CA ILE A 95 8.63 -18.56 -5.49
C ILE A 95 7.86 -19.85 -5.17
N ASP A 96 7.38 -19.97 -3.94
CA ASP A 96 6.38 -20.98 -3.61
C ASP A 96 4.99 -20.50 -4.11
N ALA A 97 4.57 -21.01 -5.24
CA ALA A 97 3.32 -20.63 -5.90
C ALA A 97 2.09 -20.94 -5.02
N VAL A 98 2.11 -22.07 -4.30
CA VAL A 98 1.00 -22.49 -3.43
C VAL A 98 0.88 -21.57 -2.23
N ALA A 99 1.99 -21.32 -1.52
CA ALA A 99 2.01 -20.41 -0.39
C ALA A 99 1.69 -18.97 -0.81
N THR A 100 2.16 -18.54 -1.98
CA THR A 100 1.87 -17.21 -2.54
C THR A 100 0.37 -17.05 -2.82
N LYS A 101 -0.24 -18.05 -3.45
CA LYS A 101 -1.68 -18.05 -3.75
C LYS A 101 -2.52 -18.06 -2.46
N ARG A 102 -2.13 -18.87 -1.47
CA ARG A 102 -2.80 -18.93 -0.18
C ARG A 102 -2.79 -17.57 0.51
N ALA A 103 -1.61 -16.96 0.66
CA ALA A 103 -1.47 -15.65 1.30
C ALA A 103 -2.26 -14.54 0.60
N PHE A 104 -2.33 -14.57 -0.73
CA PHE A 104 -3.16 -13.65 -1.50
C PHE A 104 -4.65 -13.82 -1.21
N LEU A 105 -5.17 -15.05 -1.28
CA LEU A 105 -6.59 -15.32 -1.04
C LEU A 105 -7.00 -15.01 0.40
N GLU A 106 -6.18 -15.35 1.37
CA GLU A 106 -6.39 -14.98 2.79
C GLU A 106 -6.39 -13.45 2.96
N GLY A 107 -5.46 -12.75 2.33
CA GLY A 107 -5.40 -11.29 2.36
C GLY A 107 -6.60 -10.61 1.72
N VAL A 108 -7.13 -11.14 0.61
CA VAL A 108 -8.36 -10.65 -0.04
C VAL A 108 -9.58 -10.92 0.82
N ALA A 109 -9.71 -12.14 1.38
CA ALA A 109 -10.82 -12.49 2.26
C ALA A 109 -10.86 -11.57 3.49
N ASN A 110 -9.73 -11.41 4.16
CA ASN A 110 -9.61 -10.50 5.29
C ASN A 110 -9.94 -9.04 4.91
N ALA A 111 -9.53 -8.58 3.74
CA ALA A 111 -9.86 -7.24 3.27
C ALA A 111 -11.38 -7.06 3.05
N ARG A 112 -12.07 -8.06 2.50
CA ARG A 112 -13.53 -8.04 2.34
C ARG A 112 -14.26 -7.96 3.67
N ASP A 113 -13.81 -8.73 4.66
CA ASP A 113 -14.38 -8.71 6.01
C ASP A 113 -14.21 -7.32 6.65
N ILE A 114 -13.03 -6.73 6.54
CA ILE A 114 -12.75 -5.38 7.02
C ILE A 114 -13.67 -4.36 6.34
N PHE A 115 -13.81 -4.42 5.02
CA PHE A 115 -14.62 -3.46 4.26
C PHE A 115 -16.13 -3.61 4.48
N SER A 116 -16.59 -4.74 5.01
CA SER A 116 -17.97 -4.88 5.46
C SER A 116 -18.28 -4.13 6.77
N GLN A 117 -17.24 -3.75 7.52
CA GLN A 117 -17.34 -3.18 8.87
C GLN A 117 -16.95 -1.71 8.94
N ILE A 118 -16.20 -1.19 7.95
CA ILE A 118 -15.74 0.21 7.95
C ILE A 118 -16.65 1.12 7.13
N SER A 119 -16.70 2.39 7.54
CA SER A 119 -17.43 3.41 6.78
C SER A 119 -16.80 3.67 5.41
N LEU A 120 -17.63 3.91 4.39
CA LEU A 120 -17.19 4.32 3.05
C LEU A 120 -16.38 5.63 3.06
N ASP A 121 -16.56 6.48 4.06
CA ASP A 121 -15.79 7.72 4.23
C ASP A 121 -14.30 7.47 4.48
N ALA A 122 -13.94 6.26 4.90
CA ALA A 122 -12.57 5.83 5.07
C ALA A 122 -11.86 5.50 3.75
N ALA A 123 -12.61 5.34 2.65
CA ALA A 123 -12.05 5.04 1.34
C ALA A 123 -11.11 6.14 0.85
N GLY A 124 -10.00 5.74 0.23
CA GLY A 124 -8.99 6.69 -0.26
C GLY A 124 -8.12 7.32 0.83
N THR A 125 -8.13 6.77 2.04
CA THR A 125 -7.32 7.24 3.16
C THR A 125 -6.29 6.21 3.59
N VAL A 126 -5.25 6.66 4.29
CA VAL A 126 -4.24 5.83 4.95
C VAL A 126 -4.32 6.05 6.45
N PHE A 127 -4.28 4.98 7.21
CA PHE A 127 -4.24 5.02 8.66
C PHE A 127 -2.80 4.87 9.14
N ILE A 128 -2.36 5.80 9.99
CA ILE A 128 -1.01 5.85 10.54
C ILE A 128 -1.12 5.94 12.06
N SER A 129 -0.49 5.01 12.78
CA SER A 129 -0.41 5.10 14.23
C SER A 129 0.47 6.28 14.67
N ALA A 130 0.32 6.71 15.93
CA ALA A 130 1.14 7.77 16.53
C ALA A 130 2.65 7.48 16.43
N ASN A 131 3.05 6.21 16.37
CA ASN A 131 4.44 5.78 16.19
C ASN A 131 4.85 5.67 14.71
N VAL A 132 4.11 6.28 13.79
CA VAL A 132 4.38 6.29 12.33
C VAL A 132 4.44 4.88 11.71
N LYS A 133 3.79 3.89 12.31
CA LYS A 133 3.57 2.58 11.71
C LYS A 133 2.26 2.59 10.94
N PHE A 134 2.27 2.00 9.75
CA PHE A 134 1.03 1.74 9.02
C PHE A 134 0.20 0.74 9.81
N VAL A 135 -1.02 1.12 10.16
CA VAL A 135 -1.94 0.23 10.89
C VAL A 135 -2.86 -0.45 9.90
N ALA A 136 -3.15 -1.70 10.17
CA ALA A 136 -4.22 -2.39 9.45
C ALA A 136 -5.52 -1.61 9.63
N THR A 137 -6.31 -1.57 8.57
CA THR A 137 -7.57 -0.80 8.51
C THR A 137 -8.54 -1.17 9.66
N THR A 138 -8.42 -2.38 10.22
CA THR A 138 -9.18 -2.85 11.39
C THR A 138 -8.85 -2.11 12.68
N VAL A 139 -7.59 -1.72 12.88
CA VAL A 139 -7.16 -0.97 14.08
C VAL A 139 -7.59 0.49 14.01
N ALA A 140 -7.91 0.96 12.83
CA ALA A 140 -8.38 2.32 12.58
C ALA A 140 -9.83 2.57 13.05
N ALA A 141 -10.56 1.54 13.43
CA ALA A 141 -11.84 1.70 14.13
C ALA A 141 -11.65 2.35 15.52
N ASP A 142 -10.48 2.21 16.12
CA ASP A 142 -10.08 2.97 17.30
C ASP A 142 -9.45 4.32 16.87
N ARG A 143 -10.31 5.32 16.72
CA ARG A 143 -9.94 6.69 16.31
C ARG A 143 -8.99 7.39 17.27
N SER A 144 -8.71 6.84 18.45
CA SER A 144 -7.88 7.47 19.49
C SER A 144 -6.38 7.37 19.20
N THR A 145 -5.95 6.44 18.33
CA THR A 145 -4.53 6.13 18.12
C THR A 145 -4.04 6.28 16.68
N SER A 146 -4.92 6.58 15.72
CA SER A 146 -4.53 6.65 14.31
C SER A 146 -4.83 7.99 13.65
N VAL A 147 -3.86 8.50 12.91
CA VAL A 147 -4.02 9.67 12.04
C VAL A 147 -4.46 9.22 10.66
N ILE A 148 -5.59 9.74 10.20
CA ILE A 148 -6.08 9.50 8.83
C ILE A 148 -5.37 10.47 7.89
N LYS A 149 -4.74 9.93 6.86
CA LYS A 149 -4.08 10.73 5.83
C LYS A 149 -4.78 10.56 4.48
N ARG A 150 -5.06 11.70 3.83
CA ARG A 150 -5.56 11.77 2.45
C ARG A 150 -4.43 12.13 1.48
N PRO A 151 -4.49 11.68 0.22
CA PRO A 151 -3.49 12.06 -0.76
C PRO A 151 -3.60 13.53 -1.12
N THR A 152 -2.45 14.17 -1.33
CA THR A 152 -2.37 15.54 -1.81
C THR A 152 -1.97 15.56 -3.28
N SER A 153 -2.43 16.56 -4.03
CA SER A 153 -1.90 16.84 -5.36
C SER A 153 -0.44 17.27 -5.27
N ALA A 154 0.32 17.12 -6.36
CA ALA A 154 1.77 17.44 -6.37
C ALA A 154 2.12 18.88 -5.95
N TYR A 155 1.15 19.78 -5.90
CA TYR A 155 1.31 21.21 -5.62
C TYR A 155 0.82 21.65 -4.23
N GLY A 156 0.38 20.75 -3.37
CA GLY A 156 -0.22 21.09 -2.08
C GLY A 156 0.25 20.24 -0.91
N ALA A 157 1.51 19.80 -0.91
CA ALA A 157 2.02 18.99 0.18
C ALA A 157 2.28 19.85 1.42
N LEU A 158 1.46 19.71 2.46
CA LEU A 158 1.92 19.96 3.81
C LEU A 158 3.17 19.13 4.04
N ALA A 159 4.32 19.80 4.16
CA ALA A 159 5.59 19.15 4.45
C ALA A 159 5.48 18.53 5.86
N LEU A 160 5.23 17.23 5.93
CA LEU A 160 5.55 16.51 7.15
C LEU A 160 7.08 16.43 7.23
N PRO A 161 7.67 16.64 8.41
CA PRO A 161 9.10 16.51 8.59
C PRO A 161 9.52 15.11 8.12
N PRO A 162 10.69 14.97 7.47
CA PRO A 162 11.19 13.67 7.03
C PRO A 162 11.26 12.75 8.24
N ILE A 163 10.70 11.55 8.10
CA ILE A 163 10.79 10.51 9.13
C ILE A 163 12.27 10.17 9.25
N GLY A 164 12.89 10.51 10.39
CA GLY A 164 14.28 10.13 10.69
C GLY A 164 15.30 11.28 10.76
N GLN A 165 14.97 12.52 10.54
CA GLN A 165 15.86 13.62 10.94
C GLN A 165 15.64 13.93 12.43
N ARG A 166 16.59 13.53 13.26
CA ARG A 166 16.74 14.12 14.59
C ARG A 166 16.99 15.63 14.38
N PRO A 167 16.39 16.51 15.22
CA PRO A 167 16.81 17.90 15.23
C PRO A 167 18.30 17.91 15.56
N THR A 168 19.11 18.40 14.63
CA THR A 168 20.49 18.76 14.92
C THR A 168 20.42 19.92 15.91
N GLY A 169 20.64 19.61 17.19
CA GLY A 169 20.81 20.63 18.20
C GLY A 169 21.94 21.56 17.76
N ARG A 170 21.62 22.82 17.53
CA ARG A 170 22.63 23.86 17.53
C ARG A 170 23.17 23.94 18.95
N GLY A 171 24.38 23.45 19.14
CA GLY A 171 25.21 23.86 20.24
C GLY A 171 25.68 25.30 19.95
N GLU A 172 25.15 26.24 20.64
CA GLU A 172 25.82 27.52 20.83
C GLU A 172 26.62 27.41 22.12
N GLY A 173 27.96 27.42 21.95
CA GLY A 173 28.92 27.72 22.96
C GLY A 173 29.21 29.22 22.94
#